data_10f4a283f6cbba619a1b14936f9a5e1d
#
_entry.id   10f4a283f6cbba619a1b14936f9a5e1d
#
_cell.length_a   1.000
_cell.length_b   1.000
_cell.length_c   1.000
_cell.angle_alpha   90.00
_cell.angle_beta   90.00
_cell.angle_gamma   90.00
#
_symmetry.space_group_name_H-M   'P 1'
#
loop_
_entity.id
_entity.type
_entity.pdbx_description
1 polymer ?
#
loop_
_entity_poly.entity_id
_entity_poly.type
_entity_poly.pdbx_seq_one_letter_code
_entity_poly.pdbx_strand_id
1 'polypeptide(L)'
;MSEELPVSGAWQPGDAPGRRRFYTFAEDRPFALDSGSVLQSVTIAYETWGQLNSDASNAILICHAWTGDSHAAGRAEPGHPAPGWWDSLIGPGRAIDTNEFFVVCSNVLGGCQGSTGPSSVNPGDPDGSPYGPRFPVVTIRDMVRAQERDRKSTRL
;
A
#
# COMPACT_ATOMS: atom_id res chain seq x y z
N MET A 1 -28.79 -12.05 -18.81
CA MET A 1 -27.40 -11.82 -19.25
C MET A 1 -26.74 -11.00 -18.14
N SER A 2 -25.91 -11.62 -17.32
CA SER A 2 -25.08 -10.89 -16.37
C SER A 2 -24.01 -10.17 -17.19
N GLU A 3 -24.07 -8.85 -17.23
CA GLU A 3 -23.03 -8.03 -17.80
C GLU A 3 -21.77 -8.29 -16.95
N GLU A 4 -20.81 -8.98 -17.54
CA GLU A 4 -19.53 -9.23 -16.90
C GLU A 4 -18.82 -7.88 -16.76
N LEU A 5 -18.69 -7.39 -15.53
CA LEU A 5 -17.98 -6.13 -15.27
C LEU A 5 -16.56 -6.25 -15.79
N PRO A 6 -15.99 -5.19 -16.39
CA PRO A 6 -14.65 -5.22 -16.91
C PRO A 6 -13.67 -5.58 -15.79
N VAL A 7 -12.70 -6.46 -16.09
CA VAL A 7 -11.65 -6.85 -15.15
C VAL A 7 -10.94 -5.58 -14.66
N SER A 8 -11.08 -5.30 -13.37
CA SER A 8 -10.37 -4.19 -12.75
C SER A 8 -8.91 -4.60 -12.53
N GLY A 9 -7.95 -3.70 -12.78
CA GLY A 9 -6.54 -3.91 -12.43
C GLY A 9 -6.27 -3.79 -10.93
N ALA A 10 -7.30 -3.69 -10.10
CA ALA A 10 -7.16 -3.61 -8.64
C ALA A 10 -6.81 -5.00 -8.08
N TRP A 11 -5.83 -5.03 -7.18
CA TRP A 11 -5.51 -6.22 -6.41
C TRP A 11 -6.67 -6.56 -5.46
N GLN A 12 -7.03 -7.83 -5.38
CA GLN A 12 -8.09 -8.34 -4.51
C GLN A 12 -7.54 -9.37 -3.52
N PRO A 13 -8.15 -9.53 -2.34
CA PRO A 13 -7.85 -10.65 -1.44
C PRO A 13 -8.00 -11.99 -2.16
N GLY A 14 -6.92 -12.77 -2.18
CA GLY A 14 -6.84 -14.04 -2.92
C GLY A 14 -5.98 -13.96 -4.18
N ASP A 15 -5.71 -12.77 -4.70
CA ASP A 15 -4.70 -12.60 -5.73
C ASP A 15 -3.28 -12.86 -5.20
N ALA A 16 -2.36 -13.20 -6.09
CA ALA A 16 -0.96 -13.35 -5.71
C ALA A 16 -0.44 -12.05 -5.08
N PRO A 17 0.09 -12.08 -3.85
CA PRO A 17 0.56 -10.87 -3.18
C PRO A 17 1.84 -10.30 -3.81
N GLY A 18 2.59 -11.11 -4.57
CA GLY A 18 3.92 -10.76 -5.00
C GLY A 18 4.83 -10.49 -3.80
N ARG A 19 5.50 -9.36 -3.82
CA ARG A 19 6.38 -8.93 -2.71
C ARG A 19 5.66 -8.07 -1.67
N ARG A 20 4.37 -7.81 -1.85
CA ARG A 20 3.58 -6.99 -0.92
C ARG A 20 3.54 -7.63 0.46
N ARG A 21 3.72 -6.80 1.46
CA ARG A 21 3.41 -7.04 2.87
C ARG A 21 2.22 -6.18 3.24
N PHE A 22 1.50 -6.57 4.27
CA PHE A 22 0.29 -5.89 4.69
C PHE A 22 0.38 -5.56 6.18
N TYR A 23 0.02 -4.33 6.50
CA TYR A 23 -0.14 -3.88 7.87
C TYR A 23 -1.56 -3.34 8.06
N THR A 24 -2.29 -3.92 9.01
CA THR A 24 -3.67 -3.53 9.33
C THR A 24 -3.72 -2.84 10.69
N PHE A 25 -4.46 -1.77 10.77
CA PHE A 25 -4.68 -1.00 11.99
C PHE A 25 -6.11 -0.43 12.05
N ALA A 26 -6.46 0.30 13.09
CA ALA A 26 -7.77 0.91 13.32
C ALA A 26 -8.91 -0.11 13.53
N GLU A 27 -8.57 -1.30 14.04
CA GLU A 27 -9.57 -2.33 14.38
C GLU A 27 -10.31 -1.96 15.67
N ASP A 28 -9.57 -1.52 16.71
CA ASP A 28 -10.15 -1.11 18.00
C ASP A 28 -10.60 0.36 18.03
N ARG A 29 -9.93 1.22 17.28
CA ARG A 29 -10.22 2.65 17.20
C ARG A 29 -10.21 3.10 15.75
N PRO A 30 -11.37 3.53 15.21
CA PRO A 30 -11.49 3.98 13.83
C PRO A 30 -10.47 5.07 13.47
N PHE A 31 -10.00 5.05 12.23
CA PHE A 31 -9.12 6.06 11.67
C PHE A 31 -9.93 7.26 11.21
N ALA A 32 -9.81 8.38 11.92
CA ALA A 32 -10.51 9.61 11.57
C ALA A 32 -9.86 10.30 10.38
N LEU A 33 -10.67 10.71 9.42
CA LEU A 33 -10.26 11.44 8.21
C LEU A 33 -10.52 12.95 8.38
N ASP A 34 -9.77 13.76 7.62
CA ASP A 34 -9.96 15.21 7.58
C ASP A 34 -11.37 15.61 7.10
N SER A 35 -12.03 14.75 6.32
CA SER A 35 -13.43 14.93 5.89
C SER A 35 -14.46 14.79 7.01
N GLY A 36 -14.05 14.36 8.22
CA GLY A 36 -14.95 14.01 9.31
C GLY A 36 -15.49 12.58 9.27
N SER A 37 -15.24 11.85 8.19
CA SER A 37 -15.57 10.42 8.09
C SER A 37 -14.55 9.58 8.87
N VAL A 38 -14.85 8.30 9.02
CA VAL A 38 -13.96 7.33 9.67
C VAL A 38 -13.80 6.07 8.81
N LEU A 39 -12.65 5.43 8.91
CA LEU A 39 -12.39 4.11 8.36
C LEU A 39 -12.09 3.14 9.50
N GLN A 40 -12.69 1.96 9.42
CA GLN A 40 -12.37 0.82 10.29
C GLN A 40 -11.51 -0.18 9.53
N SER A 41 -10.59 -0.86 10.24
CA SER A 41 -9.74 -1.89 9.66
C SER A 41 -9.01 -1.42 8.40
N VAL A 42 -8.14 -0.42 8.57
CA VAL A 42 -7.31 0.13 7.48
C VAL A 42 -6.11 -0.76 7.28
N THR A 43 -5.93 -1.24 6.06
CA THR A 43 -4.74 -1.99 5.63
C THR A 43 -3.88 -1.12 4.72
N ILE A 44 -2.58 -1.12 4.95
CA ILE A 44 -1.57 -0.56 4.04
C ILE A 44 -0.73 -1.70 3.49
N ALA A 45 -0.70 -1.82 2.17
CA ALA A 45 0.21 -2.72 1.47
C ALA A 45 1.51 -1.99 1.18
N TYR A 46 2.65 -2.66 1.39
CA TYR A 46 3.98 -2.07 1.21
C TYR A 46 5.01 -3.12 0.78
N GLU A 47 6.11 -2.66 0.25
CA GLU A 47 7.26 -3.48 -0.08
C GLU A 47 8.53 -2.91 0.52
N THR A 48 9.53 -3.77 0.74
CA THR A 48 10.81 -3.38 1.33
C THR A 48 11.99 -4.02 0.62
N TRP A 49 13.12 -3.31 0.61
CA TRP A 49 14.40 -3.78 0.08
C TRP A 49 15.53 -3.40 1.03
N GLY A 50 16.56 -4.24 1.12
CA GLY A 50 17.68 -4.05 2.03
C GLY A 50 17.36 -4.46 3.46
N GLN A 51 18.19 -4.03 4.39
CA GLN A 51 18.07 -4.37 5.81
C GLN A 51 18.11 -3.13 6.69
N LEU A 52 17.13 -3.01 7.59
CA LEU A 52 17.10 -1.93 8.57
C LEU A 52 18.17 -2.17 9.63
N ASN A 53 18.96 -1.13 9.92
CA ASN A 53 19.93 -1.19 11.01
C ASN A 53 19.28 -1.02 12.39
N SER A 54 20.02 -1.29 13.45
CA SER A 54 19.49 -1.36 14.81
C SER A 54 18.93 -0.02 15.34
N ASP A 55 19.41 1.10 14.82
CA ASP A 55 18.99 2.45 15.21
C ASP A 55 18.04 3.10 14.19
N ALA A 56 17.64 2.33 13.16
CA ALA A 56 16.74 2.74 12.10
C ALA A 56 17.18 4.01 11.33
N SER A 57 18.49 4.32 11.32
CA SER A 57 19.04 5.52 10.69
C SER A 57 19.21 5.40 9.17
N ASN A 58 19.12 4.18 8.60
CA ASN A 58 19.33 3.91 7.18
C ASN A 58 18.02 3.75 6.38
N ALA A 59 16.88 4.17 6.90
CA ALA A 59 15.61 4.02 6.23
C ALA A 59 15.36 5.10 5.18
N ILE A 60 14.88 4.70 3.99
CA ILE A 60 14.43 5.58 2.91
C ILE A 60 12.97 5.24 2.60
N LEU A 61 12.08 6.23 2.70
CA LEU A 61 10.70 6.11 2.26
C LEU A 61 10.57 6.61 0.82
N ILE A 62 10.06 5.75 -0.04
CA ILE A 62 9.72 6.07 -1.43
C ILE A 62 8.21 6.31 -1.51
N CYS A 63 7.83 7.44 -2.10
CA CYS A 63 6.44 7.77 -2.38
C CYS A 63 6.19 7.62 -3.88
N HIS A 64 5.27 6.73 -4.24
CA HIS A 64 4.91 6.52 -5.65
C HIS A 64 4.06 7.65 -6.21
N ALA A 65 4.10 7.84 -7.53
CA ALA A 65 3.24 8.77 -8.24
C ALA A 65 1.79 8.24 -8.32
N TRP A 66 0.86 9.08 -8.79
CA TRP A 66 -0.57 8.74 -8.90
C TRP A 66 -0.85 7.37 -9.52
N THR A 67 -0.16 7.03 -10.60
CA THR A 67 -0.34 5.77 -11.33
C THR A 67 0.61 4.66 -10.90
N GLY A 68 1.43 4.90 -9.87
CA GLY A 68 2.36 3.93 -9.32
C GLY A 68 1.74 3.08 -8.22
N ASP A 69 2.54 2.17 -7.72
CA ASP A 69 2.23 1.30 -6.60
C ASP A 69 3.47 1.05 -5.73
N SER A 70 3.37 0.17 -4.74
CA SER A 70 4.49 -0.20 -3.87
C SER A 70 5.63 -0.91 -4.59
N HIS A 71 5.40 -1.45 -5.81
CA HIS A 71 6.41 -2.19 -6.55
C HIS A 71 7.45 -1.27 -7.20
N ALA A 72 8.25 -0.60 -6.36
CA ALA A 72 9.28 0.33 -6.84
C ALA A 72 10.48 -0.39 -7.48
N ALA A 73 10.84 -1.59 -7.01
CA ALA A 73 11.95 -2.37 -7.54
C ALA A 73 11.67 -3.88 -7.52
N GLY A 74 12.30 -4.59 -8.43
CA GLY A 74 12.16 -6.03 -8.61
C GLY A 74 11.67 -6.38 -10.00
N ARG A 75 11.80 -7.66 -10.36
CA ARG A 75 11.34 -8.18 -11.65
C ARG A 75 9.83 -8.36 -11.67
N ALA A 76 9.27 -8.49 -12.87
CA ALA A 76 7.91 -8.97 -13.04
C ALA A 76 7.77 -10.39 -12.45
N GLU A 77 6.68 -10.61 -11.69
CA GLU A 77 6.37 -11.88 -11.05
C GLU A 77 4.85 -11.98 -10.79
N PRO A 78 4.31 -13.14 -10.38
CA PRO A 78 2.91 -13.23 -10.00
C PRO A 78 2.55 -12.18 -8.94
N GLY A 79 1.53 -11.37 -9.21
CA GLY A 79 1.15 -10.21 -8.40
C GLY A 79 1.77 -8.88 -8.84
N HIS A 80 2.83 -8.92 -9.66
CA HIS A 80 3.49 -7.76 -10.26
C HIS A 80 3.73 -8.02 -11.75
N PRO A 81 2.79 -7.66 -12.64
CA PRO A 81 2.87 -7.99 -14.07
C PRO A 81 3.99 -7.25 -14.82
N ALA A 82 4.57 -6.22 -14.22
CA ALA A 82 5.69 -5.45 -14.76
C ALA A 82 6.84 -5.34 -13.75
N PRO A 83 8.07 -5.08 -14.19
CA PRO A 83 9.16 -4.73 -13.28
C PRO A 83 8.85 -3.47 -12.49
N GLY A 84 9.48 -3.34 -11.32
CA GLY A 84 9.39 -2.15 -10.49
C GLY A 84 9.75 -0.87 -11.27
N TRP A 85 8.96 0.18 -11.06
CA TRP A 85 9.07 1.43 -11.84
C TRP A 85 10.38 2.21 -11.59
N TRP A 86 11.14 1.89 -10.55
CA TRP A 86 12.50 2.35 -10.27
C TRP A 86 13.49 1.19 -10.09
N ASP A 87 13.24 0.06 -10.73
CA ASP A 87 14.12 -1.11 -10.63
C ASP A 87 15.57 -0.77 -11.01
N SER A 88 15.79 0.15 -11.95
CA SER A 88 17.13 0.59 -12.33
C SER A 88 17.86 1.43 -11.25
N LEU A 89 17.13 2.04 -10.30
CA LEU A 89 17.69 2.93 -9.29
C LEU A 89 17.84 2.28 -7.91
N ILE A 90 16.99 1.29 -7.59
CA ILE A 90 16.94 0.65 -6.27
C ILE A 90 17.51 -0.77 -6.39
N GLY A 91 18.52 -1.08 -5.61
CA GLY A 91 19.13 -2.42 -5.58
C GLY A 91 20.58 -2.40 -5.13
N PRO A 92 21.22 -3.57 -4.97
CA PRO A 92 22.62 -3.67 -4.60
C PRO A 92 23.53 -2.94 -5.58
N GLY A 93 24.36 -2.00 -5.09
CA GLY A 93 25.29 -1.21 -5.88
C GLY A 93 24.64 -0.21 -6.85
N ARG A 94 23.35 0.08 -6.71
CA ARG A 94 22.62 1.07 -7.50
C ARG A 94 22.59 2.43 -6.80
N ALA A 95 21.97 3.45 -7.40
CA ALA A 95 21.94 4.81 -6.84
C ALA A 95 21.30 4.85 -5.44
N ILE A 96 20.28 4.02 -5.20
CA ILE A 96 19.77 3.73 -3.86
C ILE A 96 20.24 2.31 -3.52
N ASP A 97 21.42 2.24 -2.90
CA ASP A 97 22.10 0.97 -2.64
C ASP A 97 21.45 0.25 -1.46
N THR A 98 20.80 -0.88 -1.76
CA THR A 98 20.14 -1.71 -0.74
C THR A 98 21.11 -2.54 0.12
N ASN A 99 22.42 -2.50 -0.14
CA ASN A 99 23.43 -2.98 0.81
C ASN A 99 23.59 -2.04 2.00
N GLU A 100 23.33 -0.73 1.80
CA GLU A 100 23.49 0.34 2.80
C GLU A 100 22.13 0.78 3.37
N PHE A 101 21.11 0.91 2.50
CA PHE A 101 19.81 1.48 2.85
C PHE A 101 18.73 0.43 2.96
N PHE A 102 17.83 0.64 3.91
CA PHE A 102 16.55 -0.04 3.98
C PHE A 102 15.49 0.83 3.31
N VAL A 103 14.97 0.35 2.18
CA VAL A 103 14.01 1.10 1.36
C VAL A 103 12.62 0.57 1.61
N VAL A 104 11.64 1.46 1.79
CA VAL A 104 10.22 1.14 1.94
C VAL A 104 9.42 1.93 0.92
N CYS A 105 8.49 1.26 0.25
CA CYS A 105 7.48 1.89 -0.58
C CYS A 105 6.11 1.33 -0.21
N SER A 106 5.16 2.18 0.17
CA SER A 106 3.80 1.77 0.50
C SER A 106 2.80 2.26 -0.53
N ASN A 107 1.76 1.46 -0.79
CA ASN A 107 0.59 1.92 -1.50
C ASN A 107 -0.18 2.90 -0.63
N VAL A 108 -0.53 4.05 -1.19
CA VAL A 108 -1.30 5.08 -0.47
C VAL A 108 -2.69 4.59 -0.09
N LEU A 109 -3.22 5.10 1.02
CA LEU A 109 -4.63 4.94 1.38
C LEU A 109 -5.52 5.49 0.26
N GLY A 110 -6.52 4.73 -0.16
CA GLY A 110 -7.39 5.07 -1.30
C GLY A 110 -6.89 4.52 -2.64
N GLY A 111 -5.70 3.90 -2.67
CA GLY A 111 -5.17 3.20 -3.83
C GLY A 111 -5.85 1.84 -4.07
N CYS A 112 -5.50 1.18 -5.19
CA CYS A 112 -6.12 -0.08 -5.61
C CYS A 112 -5.16 -1.28 -5.62
N GLN A 113 -3.95 -1.13 -5.08
CA GLN A 113 -2.93 -2.19 -5.10
C GLN A 113 -2.67 -2.79 -3.72
N GLY A 114 -3.76 -3.12 -2.99
CA GLY A 114 -3.72 -3.84 -1.72
C GLY A 114 -3.87 -2.97 -0.47
N SER A 115 -3.72 -1.65 -0.53
CA SER A 115 -4.15 -0.76 0.55
C SER A 115 -5.65 -0.53 0.51
N THR A 116 -6.23 -0.22 1.67
CA THR A 116 -7.66 0.09 1.79
C THR A 116 -8.04 1.24 0.85
N GLY A 117 -8.99 0.99 -0.01
CA GLY A 117 -9.47 1.91 -1.02
C GLY A 117 -10.86 1.56 -1.53
N PRO A 118 -11.33 2.19 -2.62
CA PRO A 118 -12.66 1.93 -3.18
C PRO A 118 -12.93 0.46 -3.54
N SER A 119 -11.91 -0.30 -3.93
CA SER A 119 -12.03 -1.73 -4.27
C SER A 119 -12.03 -2.65 -3.04
N SER A 120 -11.73 -2.15 -1.86
CA SER A 120 -11.73 -2.93 -0.63
C SER A 120 -13.14 -3.22 -0.13
N VAL A 121 -13.32 -4.38 0.51
CA VAL A 121 -14.57 -4.72 1.18
C VAL A 121 -14.92 -3.65 2.20
N ASN A 122 -16.17 -3.19 2.18
CA ASN A 122 -16.69 -2.26 3.18
C ASN A 122 -17.14 -3.03 4.43
N PRO A 123 -16.50 -2.88 5.59
CA PRO A 123 -16.89 -3.60 6.81
C PRO A 123 -18.32 -3.29 7.29
N GLY A 124 -18.88 -2.17 6.87
CA GLY A 124 -20.25 -1.77 7.18
C GLY A 124 -21.30 -2.30 6.20
N ASP A 125 -20.89 -3.04 5.16
CA ASP A 125 -21.81 -3.60 4.18
C ASP A 125 -22.13 -5.05 4.54
N PRO A 126 -23.43 -5.40 4.77
CA PRO A 126 -23.81 -6.75 5.21
C PRO A 126 -23.54 -7.84 4.17
N ASP A 127 -23.48 -7.48 2.90
CA ASP A 127 -23.24 -8.40 1.79
C ASP A 127 -21.73 -8.51 1.44
N GLY A 128 -20.87 -7.80 2.17
CA GLY A 128 -19.43 -7.79 1.91
C GLY A 128 -19.06 -7.07 0.61
N SER A 129 -19.91 -6.19 0.12
CA SER A 129 -19.65 -5.42 -1.10
C SER A 129 -18.48 -4.42 -0.90
N PRO A 130 -17.73 -4.10 -1.96
CA PRO A 130 -16.68 -3.09 -1.86
C PRO A 130 -17.26 -1.70 -1.57
N TYR A 131 -16.40 -0.81 -1.08
CA TYR A 131 -16.80 0.58 -0.87
C TYR A 131 -17.31 1.24 -2.17
N GLY A 132 -16.62 1.02 -3.29
CA GLY A 132 -16.94 1.67 -4.55
C GLY A 132 -17.04 3.19 -4.39
N PRO A 133 -18.11 3.82 -4.93
CA PRO A 133 -18.33 5.27 -4.81
C PRO A 133 -18.62 5.75 -3.37
N ARG A 134 -18.87 4.83 -2.44
CA ARG A 134 -19.10 5.13 -1.01
C ARG A 134 -17.79 5.27 -0.23
N PHE A 135 -16.64 5.04 -0.86
CA PHE A 135 -15.35 5.25 -0.19
C PHE A 135 -15.23 6.72 0.22
N PRO A 136 -14.87 7.02 1.47
CA PRO A 136 -14.82 8.41 1.93
C PRO A 136 -13.73 9.20 1.23
N VAL A 137 -13.91 10.52 1.16
CA VAL A 137 -12.88 11.42 0.64
C VAL A 137 -11.68 11.39 1.59
N VAL A 138 -10.52 11.06 1.04
CA VAL A 138 -9.23 11.09 1.73
C VAL A 138 -8.36 12.24 1.21
N THR A 139 -7.66 12.89 2.12
CA THR A 139 -6.70 13.95 1.80
C THR A 139 -5.28 13.40 1.76
N ILE A 140 -4.36 14.16 1.18
CA ILE A 140 -2.92 13.83 1.25
C ILE A 140 -2.45 13.69 2.71
N ARG A 141 -2.99 14.50 3.62
CA ARG A 141 -2.68 14.40 5.05
C ARG A 141 -3.16 13.08 5.66
N ASP A 142 -4.33 12.59 5.25
CA ASP A 142 -4.83 11.27 5.66
C ASP A 142 -3.90 10.16 5.19
N MET A 143 -3.45 10.23 3.93
CA MET A 143 -2.50 9.27 3.36
C MET A 143 -1.19 9.25 4.17
N VAL A 144 -0.61 10.42 4.47
CA VAL A 144 0.61 10.54 5.27
C VAL A 144 0.41 9.98 6.68
N ARG A 145 -0.71 10.30 7.34
CA ARG A 145 -1.02 9.77 8.68
C ARG A 145 -1.18 8.25 8.69
N ALA A 146 -1.73 7.68 7.61
CA ALA A 146 -1.84 6.22 7.48
C ALA A 146 -0.46 5.57 7.29
N GLN A 147 0.40 6.15 6.46
CA GLN A 147 1.79 5.70 6.28
C GLN A 147 2.62 5.84 7.57
N GLU A 148 2.39 6.87 8.38
CA GLU A 148 3.05 7.02 9.68
C GLU A 148 2.68 5.90 10.67
N ARG A 149 1.45 5.38 10.60
CA ARG A 149 1.04 4.23 11.42
C ARG A 149 1.78 2.97 11.01
N ASP A 150 1.90 2.73 9.71
CA ASP A 150 2.68 1.63 9.16
C ASP A 150 4.17 1.71 9.59
N ARG A 151 4.78 2.87 9.47
CA ARG A 151 6.15 3.13 9.93
C ARG A 151 6.37 2.74 11.40
N LYS A 152 5.45 3.10 12.29
CA LYS A 152 5.55 2.78 13.74
C LYS A 152 5.44 1.28 14.02
N SER A 153 4.72 0.52 13.19
CA SER A 153 4.58 -0.93 13.35
C SER A 153 5.77 -1.70 12.82
N THR A 154 6.39 -1.22 11.75
CA THR A 154 7.59 -1.82 11.17
C THR A 154 8.87 -1.48 11.96
N ARG A 155 8.73 -0.75 13.09
CA ARG A 155 9.83 -0.25 13.93
C ARG A 155 10.82 0.66 13.19
N LEU A 156 10.31 1.39 12.17
CA LEU A 156 11.02 2.44 11.48
C LEU A 156 11.03 3.75 12.28
#